data_2844d961bd9d644653a22ede6f637e59
#
_entry.id   2844d961bd9d644653a22ede6f637e59
#
_cell.length_a   1.000
_cell.length_b   1.000
_cell.length_c   1.000
_cell.angle_alpha   90.00
_cell.angle_beta   90.00
_cell.angle_gamma   90.00
#
_symmetry.space_group_name_H-M   'P 1'
#
loop_
_entity.id
_entity.type
_entity.pdbx_description
1 polymer ?
#
loop_
_entity_poly.entity_id
_entity_poly.type
_entity_poly.pdbx_seq_one_letter_code
_entity_poly.pdbx_strand_id
1 'polypeptide(L)'
;MSAVLTFQPRIMQREVLRYTTGRMGVSAVPGSGKTHTLSALAARLIADGWVAEYQEILIVTLANSAVNNFAYRINEFIKAYGLIPGVGYRVRTLHSLAHEIVRERPDLVGLSDRFEIVDERESGEILRSVVTNWMRANPEFSAEWLNPEIDEARAHDANRQWGDTLISLAGALIKKSKDLMTTPQELRTKLN
;
A
#
# COMPACT_ATOMS: atom_id res chain seq x y z
N MET A 1 -2.22 -22.37 -32.55
CA MET A 1 -2.52 -21.21 -33.45
C MET A 1 -1.74 -20.02 -32.92
N SER A 2 -0.77 -19.52 -33.70
CA SER A 2 0.05 -18.36 -33.30
C SER A 2 -0.81 -17.11 -33.42
N ALA A 3 -1.32 -16.62 -32.31
CA ALA A 3 -2.11 -15.39 -32.30
C ALA A 3 -1.21 -14.21 -32.67
N VAL A 4 -1.71 -13.39 -33.57
CA VAL A 4 -1.03 -12.19 -34.06
C VAL A 4 -0.92 -11.20 -32.91
N LEU A 5 0.28 -11.10 -32.30
CA LEU A 5 0.57 -9.98 -31.40
C LEU A 5 0.32 -8.68 -32.15
N THR A 6 -0.49 -7.78 -31.60
CA THR A 6 -0.83 -6.50 -32.21
C THR A 6 0.36 -5.51 -32.24
N PHE A 7 1.55 -5.95 -31.81
CA PHE A 7 2.79 -5.17 -31.88
C PHE A 7 3.98 -6.06 -32.24
N GLN A 8 5.05 -5.45 -32.79
CA GLN A 8 6.30 -6.14 -33.07
C GLN A 8 7.24 -6.02 -31.85
N PRO A 9 7.42 -7.10 -31.06
CA PRO A 9 8.28 -7.05 -29.89
C PRO A 9 9.76 -6.96 -30.31
N ARG A 10 10.52 -6.11 -29.60
CA ARG A 10 11.99 -6.02 -29.72
C ARG A 10 12.63 -7.32 -29.22
N ILE A 11 13.89 -7.53 -29.52
CA ILE A 11 14.63 -8.78 -29.16
C ILE A 11 14.45 -9.12 -27.68
N MET A 12 14.74 -8.19 -26.77
CA MET A 12 14.62 -8.43 -25.31
C MET A 12 13.17 -8.61 -24.85
N GLN A 13 12.21 -7.99 -25.50
CA GLN A 13 10.79 -8.22 -25.23
C GLN A 13 10.34 -9.61 -25.65
N ARG A 14 10.90 -10.17 -26.73
CA ARG A 14 10.63 -11.54 -27.15
C ARG A 14 11.11 -12.55 -26.11
N GLU A 15 12.26 -12.30 -25.47
CA GLU A 15 12.73 -13.16 -24.37
C GLU A 15 11.75 -13.15 -23.19
N VAL A 16 11.26 -11.98 -22.78
CA VAL A 16 10.21 -11.87 -21.75
C VAL A 16 8.95 -12.63 -22.17
N LEU A 17 8.54 -12.49 -23.42
CA LEU A 17 7.36 -13.17 -23.95
C LEU A 17 7.51 -14.70 -24.07
N ARG A 18 8.71 -15.27 -23.99
CA ARG A 18 8.94 -16.71 -23.96
C ARG A 18 8.80 -17.33 -22.57
N TYR A 19 8.65 -16.50 -21.52
CA TYR A 19 8.51 -16.99 -20.15
C TYR A 19 7.32 -17.94 -20.02
N THR A 20 7.50 -19.05 -19.32
CA THR A 20 6.47 -20.03 -19.02
C THR A 20 6.42 -20.40 -17.55
N THR A 21 7.57 -20.48 -16.85
CA THR A 21 7.65 -20.91 -15.45
C THR A 21 8.94 -20.44 -14.79
N GLY A 22 8.99 -20.49 -13.45
CA GLY A 22 10.16 -20.13 -12.66
C GLY A 22 10.16 -18.66 -12.22
N ARG A 23 11.35 -18.08 -12.03
CA ARG A 23 11.54 -16.69 -11.61
C ARG A 23 12.31 -15.93 -12.69
N MET A 24 11.81 -14.76 -13.06
CA MET A 24 12.43 -13.90 -14.06
C MET A 24 12.50 -12.47 -13.56
N GLY A 25 13.68 -11.86 -13.56
CA GLY A 25 13.88 -10.45 -13.31
C GLY A 25 13.86 -9.67 -14.63
N VAL A 26 13.01 -8.62 -14.72
CA VAL A 26 12.93 -7.75 -15.89
C VAL A 26 13.36 -6.35 -15.51
N SER A 27 14.60 -5.97 -15.90
CA SER A 27 15.09 -4.60 -15.76
C SER A 27 14.82 -3.80 -17.03
N ALA A 28 14.25 -2.60 -16.87
CA ALA A 28 13.89 -1.78 -18.01
C ALA A 28 13.79 -0.29 -17.63
N VAL A 29 14.31 0.58 -18.47
CA VAL A 29 14.19 2.04 -18.29
C VAL A 29 12.74 2.52 -18.45
N PRO A 30 12.37 3.68 -17.87
CA PRO A 30 11.08 4.31 -18.15
C PRO A 30 10.83 4.46 -19.65
N GLY A 31 9.59 4.24 -20.09
CA GLY A 31 9.22 4.34 -21.51
C GLY A 31 9.61 3.16 -22.41
N SER A 32 10.36 2.16 -21.91
CA SER A 32 10.80 0.99 -22.71
C SER A 32 9.66 0.02 -23.11
N GLY A 33 8.45 0.25 -22.65
CA GLY A 33 7.30 -0.62 -22.91
C GLY A 33 7.13 -1.78 -21.93
N LYS A 34 7.71 -1.69 -20.73
CA LYS A 34 7.63 -2.71 -19.67
C LYS A 34 6.19 -3.18 -19.41
N THR A 35 5.29 -2.24 -19.08
CA THR A 35 3.87 -2.53 -18.84
C THR A 35 3.21 -3.21 -20.05
N HIS A 36 3.49 -2.73 -21.25
CA HIS A 36 2.95 -3.30 -22.47
C HIS A 36 3.41 -4.75 -22.69
N THR A 37 4.71 -5.00 -22.50
CA THR A 37 5.28 -6.36 -22.65
C THR A 37 4.73 -7.33 -21.60
N LEU A 38 4.61 -6.89 -20.32
CA LEU A 38 4.06 -7.74 -19.26
C LEU A 38 2.56 -7.99 -19.45
N SER A 39 1.80 -7.02 -19.96
CA SER A 39 0.39 -7.22 -20.31
C SER A 39 0.23 -8.23 -21.45
N ALA A 40 1.08 -8.15 -22.48
CA ALA A 40 1.09 -9.12 -23.56
C ALA A 40 1.48 -10.51 -23.09
N LEU A 41 2.45 -10.62 -22.16
CA LEU A 41 2.83 -11.90 -21.54
C LEU A 41 1.66 -12.52 -20.78
N ALA A 42 0.97 -11.75 -19.94
CA ALA A 42 -0.19 -12.23 -19.17
C ALA A 42 -1.28 -12.75 -20.12
N ALA A 43 -1.65 -11.98 -21.12
CA ALA A 43 -2.65 -12.40 -22.10
C ALA A 43 -2.23 -13.65 -22.88
N ARG A 44 -0.95 -13.78 -23.25
CA ARG A 44 -0.41 -14.98 -23.92
C ARG A 44 -0.49 -16.21 -23.00
N LEU A 45 -0.09 -16.10 -21.73
CA LEU A 45 -0.15 -17.22 -20.79
C LEU A 45 -1.61 -17.72 -20.60
N ILE A 46 -2.57 -16.81 -20.59
CA ILE A 46 -4.01 -17.18 -20.54
C ILE A 46 -4.42 -17.88 -21.86
N ALA A 47 -4.06 -17.30 -22.99
CA ALA A 47 -4.44 -17.81 -24.30
C ALA A 47 -3.82 -19.18 -24.62
N ASP A 48 -2.62 -19.42 -24.16
CA ASP A 48 -1.89 -20.69 -24.33
C ASP A 48 -2.30 -21.76 -23.30
N GLY A 49 -3.25 -21.44 -22.38
CA GLY A 49 -3.76 -22.41 -21.39
C GLY A 49 -2.78 -22.72 -20.24
N TRP A 50 -1.81 -21.83 -19.97
CA TRP A 50 -0.89 -22.00 -18.82
C TRP A 50 -1.56 -21.70 -17.48
N VAL A 51 -2.75 -21.09 -17.51
CA VAL A 51 -3.55 -20.75 -16.32
C VAL A 51 -4.75 -21.70 -16.30
N ALA A 52 -4.88 -22.51 -15.26
CA ALA A 52 -5.98 -23.42 -15.10
C ALA A 52 -7.29 -22.64 -14.89
N GLU A 53 -8.45 -23.26 -15.15
CA GLU A 53 -9.77 -22.63 -15.10
C GLU A 53 -10.09 -21.96 -13.75
N TYR A 54 -9.54 -22.50 -12.65
CA TYR A 54 -9.70 -21.98 -11.29
C TYR A 54 -8.54 -21.09 -10.81
N GLN A 55 -7.62 -20.75 -11.71
CA GLN A 55 -6.45 -19.92 -11.40
C GLN A 55 -6.50 -18.58 -12.13
N GLU A 56 -5.81 -17.60 -11.58
CA GLU A 56 -5.66 -16.27 -12.18
C GLU A 56 -4.21 -15.81 -12.11
N ILE A 57 -3.78 -15.04 -13.08
CA ILE A 57 -2.51 -14.29 -13.00
C ILE A 57 -2.74 -13.08 -12.12
N LEU A 58 -2.08 -13.04 -10.97
CA LEU A 58 -2.09 -11.88 -10.10
C LEU A 58 -0.99 -10.89 -10.50
N ILE A 59 -1.40 -9.65 -10.78
CA ILE A 59 -0.50 -8.53 -11.10
C ILE A 59 -0.60 -7.52 -9.97
N VAL A 60 0.53 -7.29 -9.28
CA VAL A 60 0.60 -6.34 -8.17
C VAL A 60 1.38 -5.10 -8.57
N THR A 61 0.84 -3.93 -8.24
CA THR A 61 1.44 -2.63 -8.52
C THR A 61 1.33 -1.69 -7.31
N LEU A 62 1.98 -0.52 -7.37
CA LEU A 62 1.95 0.44 -6.27
C LEU A 62 0.86 1.52 -6.43
N ALA A 63 0.42 1.79 -7.66
CA ALA A 63 -0.49 2.90 -7.95
C ALA A 63 -1.79 2.44 -8.61
N ASN A 64 -2.91 3.05 -8.23
CA ASN A 64 -4.22 2.78 -8.82
C ASN A 64 -4.27 3.08 -10.33
N SER A 65 -3.59 4.12 -10.79
CA SER A 65 -3.47 4.43 -12.22
C SER A 65 -2.81 3.30 -13.02
N ALA A 66 -1.84 2.61 -12.42
CA ALA A 66 -1.20 1.44 -13.02
C ALA A 66 -2.14 0.23 -13.08
N VAL A 67 -3.02 0.04 -12.08
CA VAL A 67 -4.04 -1.03 -12.11
C VAL A 67 -4.92 -0.90 -13.35
N ASN A 68 -5.48 0.29 -13.57
CA ASN A 68 -6.35 0.56 -14.71
C ASN A 68 -5.63 0.39 -16.05
N ASN A 69 -4.38 0.86 -16.13
CA ASN A 69 -3.56 0.76 -17.35
C ASN A 69 -3.23 -0.70 -17.68
N PHE A 70 -2.84 -1.53 -16.69
CA PHE A 70 -2.61 -2.95 -16.89
C PHE A 70 -3.88 -3.68 -17.33
N ALA A 71 -4.99 -3.49 -16.61
CA ALA A 71 -6.26 -4.13 -16.92
C ALA A 71 -6.75 -3.78 -18.35
N TYR A 72 -6.69 -2.51 -18.72
CA TYR A 72 -7.03 -2.08 -20.08
C TYR A 72 -6.18 -2.79 -21.14
N ARG A 73 -4.84 -2.78 -20.99
CA ARG A 73 -3.92 -3.39 -21.96
C ARG A 73 -4.07 -4.89 -22.06
N ILE A 74 -4.25 -5.59 -20.93
CA ILE A 74 -4.47 -7.04 -20.94
C ILE A 74 -5.78 -7.37 -21.68
N ASN A 75 -6.84 -6.62 -21.44
CA ASN A 75 -8.11 -6.80 -22.12
C ASN A 75 -7.99 -6.64 -23.65
N GLU A 76 -7.22 -5.64 -24.11
CA GLU A 76 -6.98 -5.45 -25.54
C GLU A 76 -6.25 -6.66 -26.16
N PHE A 77 -5.25 -7.21 -25.47
CA PHE A 77 -4.57 -8.41 -25.94
C PHE A 77 -5.46 -9.65 -25.88
N ILE A 78 -6.23 -9.82 -24.80
CA ILE A 78 -7.19 -10.96 -24.65
C ILE A 78 -8.23 -10.94 -25.77
N LYS A 79 -8.77 -9.77 -26.11
CA LYS A 79 -9.68 -9.60 -27.26
C LYS A 79 -9.02 -10.01 -28.59
N ALA A 80 -7.75 -9.63 -28.80
CA ALA A 80 -7.00 -10.00 -29.99
C ALA A 80 -6.77 -11.52 -30.10
N TYR A 81 -6.78 -12.24 -28.99
CA TYR A 81 -6.77 -13.72 -28.95
C TYR A 81 -8.17 -14.33 -29.11
N GLY A 82 -9.23 -13.54 -29.22
CA GLY A 82 -10.61 -14.02 -29.32
C GLY A 82 -11.18 -14.56 -28.00
N LEU A 83 -10.59 -14.19 -26.87
CA LEU A 83 -10.99 -14.61 -25.52
C LEU A 83 -11.85 -13.56 -24.82
N ILE A 84 -12.52 -13.97 -23.74
CA ILE A 84 -13.41 -13.11 -22.96
C ILE A 84 -12.57 -12.16 -22.07
N PRO A 85 -12.70 -10.83 -22.20
CA PRO A 85 -12.01 -9.88 -21.36
C PRO A 85 -12.40 -10.02 -19.88
N GLY A 86 -11.44 -9.74 -18.99
CA GLY A 86 -11.67 -9.76 -17.54
C GLY A 86 -11.56 -11.13 -16.88
N VAL A 87 -11.23 -12.19 -17.63
CA VAL A 87 -11.09 -13.55 -17.11
C VAL A 87 -9.62 -14.00 -17.13
N GLY A 88 -9.21 -14.77 -16.11
CA GLY A 88 -7.89 -15.38 -16.00
C GLY A 88 -6.80 -14.47 -15.45
N TYR A 89 -7.12 -13.25 -15.06
CA TYR A 89 -6.16 -12.35 -14.39
C TYR A 89 -6.84 -11.41 -13.40
N ARG A 90 -6.05 -10.94 -12.44
CA ARG A 90 -6.43 -9.93 -11.44
C ARG A 90 -5.32 -8.91 -11.27
N VAL A 91 -5.66 -7.63 -11.34
CA VAL A 91 -4.71 -6.53 -11.08
C VAL A 91 -5.09 -5.84 -9.78
N ARG A 92 -4.12 -5.69 -8.88
CA ARG A 92 -4.32 -5.08 -7.56
C ARG A 92 -3.16 -4.16 -7.21
N THR A 93 -3.43 -3.16 -6.37
CA THR A 93 -2.33 -2.51 -5.66
C THR A 93 -1.85 -3.41 -4.50
N LEU A 94 -0.61 -3.20 -4.06
CA LEU A 94 -0.07 -3.91 -2.90
C LEU A 94 -0.96 -3.71 -1.66
N HIS A 95 -1.45 -2.49 -1.44
CA HIS A 95 -2.34 -2.17 -0.33
C HIS A 95 -3.70 -2.89 -0.43
N SER A 96 -4.33 -2.90 -1.62
CA SER A 96 -5.61 -3.60 -1.77
C SER A 96 -5.46 -5.12 -1.64
N LEU A 97 -4.35 -5.70 -2.08
CA LEU A 97 -4.06 -7.12 -1.88
C LEU A 97 -3.86 -7.44 -0.40
N ALA A 98 -3.06 -6.65 0.32
CA ALA A 98 -2.87 -6.82 1.76
C ALA A 98 -4.20 -6.73 2.52
N HIS A 99 -5.05 -5.79 2.14
CA HIS A 99 -6.38 -5.64 2.71
C HIS A 99 -7.28 -6.87 2.45
N GLU A 100 -7.30 -7.40 1.23
CA GLU A 100 -8.04 -8.63 0.90
C GLU A 100 -7.57 -9.79 1.80
N ILE A 101 -6.26 -10.00 1.95
CA ILE A 101 -5.67 -11.06 2.80
C ILE A 101 -6.10 -10.90 4.27
N VAL A 102 -6.02 -9.68 4.81
CA VAL A 102 -6.41 -9.42 6.21
C VAL A 102 -7.91 -9.63 6.42
N ARG A 103 -8.74 -9.27 5.43
CA ARG A 103 -10.20 -9.48 5.51
C ARG A 103 -10.63 -10.94 5.52
N GLU A 104 -9.86 -11.84 4.93
CA GLU A 104 -10.16 -13.26 4.96
C GLU A 104 -10.03 -13.84 6.37
N ARG A 105 -9.02 -13.38 7.13
CA ARG A 105 -8.72 -13.88 8.47
C ARG A 105 -8.20 -12.76 9.38
N PRO A 106 -9.05 -11.79 9.76
CA PRO A 106 -8.65 -10.68 10.62
C PRO A 106 -8.23 -11.14 12.03
N ASP A 107 -8.79 -12.23 12.51
CA ASP A 107 -8.44 -12.87 13.77
C ASP A 107 -6.97 -13.25 13.91
N LEU A 108 -6.33 -13.66 12.80
CA LEU A 108 -4.90 -14.04 12.80
C LEU A 108 -3.95 -12.86 13.07
N VAL A 109 -4.41 -11.65 12.85
CA VAL A 109 -3.63 -10.42 13.12
C VAL A 109 -4.19 -9.60 14.29
N GLY A 110 -5.08 -10.21 15.09
CA GLY A 110 -5.68 -9.60 16.28
C GLY A 110 -6.70 -8.51 15.99
N LEU A 111 -7.30 -8.51 14.79
CA LEU A 111 -8.35 -7.59 14.41
C LEU A 111 -9.74 -8.24 14.58
N SER A 112 -10.76 -7.42 14.77
CA SER A 112 -12.15 -7.86 14.72
C SER A 112 -12.65 -7.95 13.28
N ASP A 113 -13.74 -8.69 13.04
CA ASP A 113 -14.36 -8.79 11.70
C ASP A 113 -14.86 -7.45 11.16
N ARG A 114 -15.02 -6.45 12.03
CA ARG A 114 -15.46 -5.09 11.70
C ARG A 114 -14.34 -4.07 11.82
N PHE A 115 -13.10 -4.43 11.49
CA PHE A 115 -12.02 -3.46 11.48
C PHE A 115 -12.21 -2.44 10.36
N GLU A 116 -11.84 -1.20 10.64
CA GLU A 116 -11.84 -0.09 9.68
C GLU A 116 -10.40 0.25 9.28
N ILE A 117 -10.23 0.65 8.02
CA ILE A 117 -8.96 1.15 7.54
C ILE A 117 -8.97 2.65 7.70
N VAL A 118 -8.04 3.13 8.51
CA VAL A 118 -7.80 4.54 8.76
C VAL A 118 -6.69 5.01 7.84
N ASP A 119 -6.95 6.00 7.00
CA ASP A 119 -5.93 6.61 6.15
C ASP A 119 -4.98 7.51 6.95
N GLU A 120 -3.91 8.01 6.30
CA GLU A 120 -2.89 8.82 6.95
C GLU A 120 -3.47 10.14 7.49
N ARG A 121 -4.41 10.76 6.77
CA ARG A 121 -5.07 12.01 7.20
C ARG A 121 -5.93 11.77 8.43
N GLU A 122 -6.78 10.76 8.38
CA GLU A 122 -7.67 10.39 9.48
C GLU A 122 -6.88 9.94 10.72
N SER A 123 -5.81 9.17 10.54
CA SER A 123 -4.87 8.81 11.61
C SER A 123 -4.24 10.05 12.26
N GLY A 124 -3.87 11.04 11.45
CA GLY A 124 -3.35 12.32 11.94
C GLY A 124 -4.38 13.12 12.73
N GLU A 125 -5.65 13.13 12.30
CA GLU A 125 -6.75 13.78 13.01
C GLU A 125 -7.04 13.12 14.37
N ILE A 126 -7.08 11.78 14.40
CA ILE A 126 -7.23 11.00 15.65
C ILE A 126 -6.10 11.33 16.61
N LEU A 127 -4.85 11.26 16.13
CA LEU A 127 -3.68 11.53 16.97
C LEU A 127 -3.70 12.95 17.52
N ARG A 128 -4.02 13.95 16.70
CA ARG A 128 -4.17 15.35 17.14
C ARG A 128 -5.24 15.48 18.21
N SER A 129 -6.39 14.86 18.02
CA SER A 129 -7.48 14.86 19.00
C SER A 129 -7.06 14.26 20.34
N VAL A 130 -6.41 13.10 20.31
CA VAL A 130 -5.91 12.42 21.52
C VAL A 130 -4.89 13.27 22.27
N VAL A 131 -3.89 13.82 21.58
CA VAL A 131 -2.87 14.68 22.20
C VAL A 131 -3.48 15.95 22.77
N THR A 132 -4.39 16.61 22.04
CA THR A 132 -5.07 17.83 22.52
C THR A 132 -5.89 17.54 23.78
N ASN A 133 -6.64 16.46 23.81
CA ASN A 133 -7.42 16.06 24.99
C ASN A 133 -6.53 15.69 26.18
N TRP A 134 -5.42 15.01 25.92
CA TRP A 134 -4.45 14.68 26.95
C TRP A 134 -3.81 15.95 27.55
N MET A 135 -3.40 16.92 26.72
CA MET A 135 -2.83 18.18 27.20
C MET A 135 -3.84 18.99 28.05
N ARG A 136 -5.13 18.98 27.68
CA ARG A 136 -6.18 19.62 28.49
C ARG A 136 -6.37 18.94 29.85
N ALA A 137 -6.22 17.63 29.90
CA ALA A 137 -6.33 16.87 31.16
C ALA A 137 -5.08 16.95 32.04
N ASN A 138 -3.94 17.36 31.48
CA ASN A 138 -2.65 17.45 32.19
C ASN A 138 -2.00 18.85 31.98
N PRO A 139 -2.64 19.94 32.43
CA PRO A 139 -2.13 21.29 32.22
C PRO A 139 -0.77 21.55 32.88
N GLU A 140 -0.47 20.85 33.96
CA GLU A 140 0.80 20.91 34.69
C GLU A 140 1.99 20.45 33.81
N PHE A 141 1.77 19.55 32.88
CA PHE A 141 2.83 19.04 32.02
C PHE A 141 3.50 20.14 31.18
N SER A 142 2.73 21.06 30.63
CA SER A 142 3.31 22.18 29.88
C SER A 142 3.86 23.28 30.81
N ALA A 143 3.26 23.46 32.00
CA ALA A 143 3.70 24.45 32.96
C ALA A 143 5.10 24.14 33.53
N GLU A 144 5.45 22.88 33.71
CA GLU A 144 6.77 22.44 34.20
C GLU A 144 7.92 22.85 33.26
N TRP A 145 7.62 22.95 31.95
CA TRP A 145 8.61 23.25 30.91
C TRP A 145 8.52 24.68 30.37
N LEU A 146 7.51 25.46 30.80
CA LEU A 146 7.39 26.86 30.45
C LEU A 146 8.10 27.73 31.47
N ASN A 147 8.86 28.70 30.97
CA ASN A 147 9.48 29.71 31.86
C ASN A 147 8.35 30.50 32.56
N PRO A 148 8.34 30.59 33.91
CA PRO A 148 7.31 31.29 34.67
C PRO A 148 7.22 32.81 34.38
N GLU A 149 8.20 33.40 33.71
CA GLU A 149 8.23 34.83 33.34
C GLU A 149 7.64 35.12 31.93
N ILE A 150 7.13 34.10 31.24
CA ILE A 150 6.52 34.26 29.91
C ILE A 150 5.16 34.97 30.03
N ASP A 151 4.92 35.97 29.18
CA ASP A 151 3.60 36.61 29.05
C ASP A 151 2.55 35.65 28.46
N GLU A 152 1.25 35.93 28.68
CA GLU A 152 0.16 35.04 28.28
C GLU A 152 0.13 34.76 26.77
N ALA A 153 0.49 35.70 25.91
CA ALA A 153 0.50 35.53 24.47
C ALA A 153 1.58 34.54 24.02
N ARG A 154 2.79 34.67 24.62
CA ARG A 154 3.90 33.74 24.37
C ARG A 154 3.65 32.37 24.98
N ALA A 155 2.99 32.30 26.14
CA ALA A 155 2.58 31.03 26.75
C ALA A 155 1.59 30.27 25.85
N HIS A 156 0.66 30.97 25.22
CA HIS A 156 -0.27 30.36 24.25
C HIS A 156 0.45 29.78 23.02
N ASP A 157 1.38 30.54 22.44
CA ASP A 157 2.19 30.07 21.30
C ASP A 157 3.10 28.90 21.67
N ALA A 158 3.71 28.94 22.84
CA ALA A 158 4.53 27.86 23.37
C ALA A 158 3.70 26.58 23.58
N ASN A 159 2.51 26.67 24.16
CA ASN A 159 1.59 25.54 24.31
C ASN A 159 1.18 24.93 22.96
N ARG A 160 0.95 25.74 21.93
CA ARG A 160 0.67 25.26 20.59
C ARG A 160 1.86 24.51 19.99
N GLN A 161 3.08 25.05 20.11
CA GLN A 161 4.32 24.39 19.67
C GLN A 161 4.53 23.07 20.40
N TRP A 162 4.27 23.00 21.70
CA TRP A 162 4.29 21.76 22.47
C TRP A 162 3.29 20.73 21.94
N GLY A 163 2.09 21.14 21.62
CA GLY A 163 1.06 20.28 21.02
C GLY A 163 1.55 19.66 19.71
N ASP A 164 2.09 20.45 18.81
CA ASP A 164 2.62 19.97 17.52
C ASP A 164 3.84 19.06 17.72
N THR A 165 4.69 19.37 18.67
CA THR A 165 5.85 18.51 19.03
C THR A 165 5.38 17.16 19.58
N LEU A 166 4.42 17.14 20.50
CA LEU A 166 3.87 15.91 21.07
C LEU A 166 3.14 15.05 20.01
N ILE A 167 2.41 15.67 19.08
CA ILE A 167 1.79 14.97 17.96
C ILE A 167 2.86 14.29 17.10
N SER A 168 3.93 15.02 16.79
CA SER A 168 5.05 14.49 16.00
C SER A 168 5.76 13.32 16.71
N LEU A 169 6.07 13.48 17.99
CA LEU A 169 6.72 12.45 18.81
C LEU A 169 5.85 11.20 18.96
N ALA A 170 4.55 11.39 19.27
CA ALA A 170 3.62 10.27 19.41
C ALA A 170 3.44 9.53 18.07
N GLY A 171 3.36 10.25 16.96
CA GLY A 171 3.30 9.64 15.62
C GLY A 171 4.55 8.83 15.30
N ALA A 172 5.74 9.37 15.60
CA ALA A 172 7.02 8.67 15.42
C ALA A 172 7.12 7.42 16.30
N LEU A 173 6.69 7.52 17.57
CA LEU A 173 6.68 6.39 18.50
C LEU A 173 5.74 5.28 18.02
N ILE A 174 4.51 5.62 17.63
CA ILE A 174 3.53 4.65 17.12
C ILE A 174 4.08 3.96 15.87
N LYS A 175 4.63 4.73 14.92
CA LYS A 175 5.24 4.17 13.71
C LYS A 175 6.37 3.19 14.06
N LYS A 176 7.30 3.61 14.91
CA LYS A 176 8.42 2.77 15.34
C LYS A 176 7.97 1.52 16.06
N SER A 177 6.93 1.61 16.90
CA SER A 177 6.38 0.47 17.63
C SER A 177 5.73 -0.54 16.68
N LYS A 178 5.00 -0.06 15.66
CA LYS A 178 4.44 -0.92 14.59
C LYS A 178 5.55 -1.60 13.79
N ASP A 179 6.59 -0.87 13.39
CA ASP A 179 7.74 -1.41 12.65
C ASP A 179 8.47 -2.52 13.44
N LEU A 180 8.51 -2.40 14.78
CA LEU A 180 9.10 -3.37 15.69
C LEU A 180 8.10 -4.43 16.19
N MET A 181 6.86 -4.41 15.72
CA MET A 181 5.77 -5.28 16.19
C MET A 181 5.60 -5.28 17.72
N THR A 182 5.86 -4.13 18.35
CA THR A 182 5.77 -3.97 19.81
C THR A 182 4.35 -3.55 20.20
N THR A 183 3.74 -4.30 21.12
CA THR A 183 2.40 -4.01 21.63
C THR A 183 2.39 -2.85 22.63
N PRO A 184 1.23 -2.19 22.87
CA PRO A 184 1.09 -1.17 23.91
C PRO A 184 1.45 -1.65 25.31
N GLN A 185 1.18 -2.91 25.65
CA GLN A 185 1.54 -3.51 26.95
C GLN A 185 3.06 -3.65 27.10
N GLU A 186 3.74 -4.13 26.07
CA GLU A 186 5.21 -4.24 26.08
C GLU A 186 5.90 -2.87 26.17
N LEU A 187 5.32 -1.84 25.51
CA LEU A 187 5.81 -0.47 25.65
C LEU A 187 5.69 0.02 27.08
N ARG A 188 4.55 -0.17 27.72
CA ARG A 188 4.38 0.21 29.14
C ARG A 188 5.39 -0.46 30.05
N THR A 189 5.66 -1.76 29.83
CA THR A 189 6.64 -2.50 30.65
C THR A 189 8.06 -2.02 30.44
N LYS A 190 8.42 -1.50 29.26
CA LYS A 190 9.77 -0.98 28.96
C LYS A 190 9.99 0.45 29.43
N LEU A 191 8.93 1.21 29.67
CA LEU A 191 8.98 2.61 30.09
C LEU A 191 8.86 2.79 31.63
N ASN A 192 8.47 1.75 32.35
CA ASN A 192 8.46 1.67 33.82
C ASN A 192 9.74 0.98 34.32
#